data_1e3863010dd097883f46abadcd888655
#
_entry.id   1e3863010dd097883f46abadcd888655
#
_cell.length_a   1.000
_cell.length_b   1.000
_cell.length_c   1.000
_cell.angle_alpha   90.00
_cell.angle_beta   90.00
_cell.angle_gamma   90.00
#
_symmetry.space_group_name_H-M   'P 1'
#
loop_
_entity.id
_entity.type
_entity.pdbx_description
1 polymer ?
#
loop_
_entity_poly.entity_id
_entity_poly.type
_entity_poly.pdbx_seq_one_letter_code
_entity_poly.pdbx_strand_id
1 'polypeptide(L)'
;MTLATDIRDACLVLPQLDRQSRLGLIERILGQLEAYRTTALEGVPPDKRFWIDTLIASVKTSVDEIASMDTAELLGILIEFEKLIAVLDGISACRGAVPTFH
;
A
#
# COMPACT_ATOMS: atom_id res chain seq x y z
N MET A 1 -11.48 9.24 4.58
CA MET A 1 -10.82 8.04 5.10
C MET A 1 -9.66 7.66 4.23
N THR A 2 -8.57 7.26 4.84
CA THR A 2 -7.38 6.89 4.09
C THR A 2 -7.37 5.39 3.83
N LEU A 3 -6.59 4.98 2.85
CA LEU A 3 -6.42 3.55 2.57
C LEU A 3 -5.74 2.84 3.74
N ALA A 4 -4.84 3.51 4.45
CA ALA A 4 -4.20 2.93 5.62
C ALA A 4 -5.24 2.55 6.68
N THR A 5 -6.25 3.40 6.89
CA THR A 5 -7.34 3.10 7.80
C THR A 5 -8.16 1.92 7.31
N ASP A 6 -8.43 1.86 6.00
CA ASP A 6 -9.18 0.76 5.41
C ASP A 6 -8.43 -0.58 5.58
N ILE A 7 -7.12 -0.56 5.43
CA ILE A 7 -6.30 -1.74 5.64
C ILE A 7 -6.36 -2.18 7.10
N ARG A 8 -6.27 -1.23 8.01
CA ARG A 8 -6.34 -1.52 9.45
C ARG A 8 -7.69 -2.14 9.82
N ASP A 9 -8.77 -1.58 9.30
CA ASP A 9 -10.11 -2.10 9.55
C ASP A 9 -10.27 -3.50 8.97
N ALA A 10 -9.72 -3.74 7.78
CA ALA A 10 -9.75 -5.06 7.18
C ALA A 10 -8.98 -6.08 8.03
N CYS A 11 -7.86 -5.68 8.63
CA CYS A 11 -7.10 -6.57 9.51
C CYS A 11 -7.92 -7.05 10.70
N LEU A 12 -8.82 -6.21 11.21
CA LEU A 12 -9.65 -6.57 12.35
C LEU A 12 -10.68 -7.64 12.00
N VAL A 13 -11.11 -7.71 10.75
CA VAL A 13 -12.14 -8.65 10.31
C VAL A 13 -11.60 -9.64 9.27
N LEU A 14 -10.29 -9.74 9.17
CA LEU A 14 -9.65 -10.54 8.12
C LEU A 14 -10.15 -11.97 8.04
N PRO A 15 -10.35 -12.70 9.16
CA PRO A 15 -10.86 -14.06 9.08
C PRO A 15 -12.24 -14.16 8.46
N GLN A 16 -13.00 -13.07 8.45
CA GLN A 16 -14.35 -13.03 7.91
C GLN A 16 -14.41 -12.60 6.46
N LEU A 17 -13.28 -12.12 5.91
CA LEU A 17 -13.22 -11.70 4.51
C LEU A 17 -13.04 -12.91 3.61
N ASP A 18 -13.86 -12.99 2.57
CA ASP A 18 -13.71 -14.03 1.58
C ASP A 18 -12.56 -13.68 0.63
N ARG A 19 -12.24 -14.61 -0.27
CA ARG A 19 -11.13 -14.42 -1.22
C ARG A 19 -11.37 -13.22 -2.11
N GLN A 20 -12.60 -13.02 -2.53
CA GLN A 20 -12.97 -11.91 -3.40
C GLN A 20 -12.70 -10.56 -2.74
N SER A 21 -13.09 -10.44 -1.47
CA SER A 21 -12.87 -9.21 -0.70
C SER A 21 -11.39 -8.96 -0.47
N ARG A 22 -10.63 -10.02 -0.20
CA ARG A 22 -9.17 -9.92 -0.02
C ARG A 22 -8.51 -9.47 -1.32
N LEU A 23 -8.94 -10.04 -2.43
CA LEU A 23 -8.42 -9.69 -3.76
C LEU A 23 -8.67 -8.23 -4.06
N GLY A 24 -9.90 -7.76 -3.83
CA GLY A 24 -10.26 -6.36 -4.04
C GLY A 24 -9.42 -5.41 -3.20
N LEU A 25 -9.13 -5.78 -1.96
CA LEU A 25 -8.29 -4.97 -1.08
C LEU A 25 -6.87 -4.87 -1.63
N ILE A 26 -6.30 -5.99 -2.06
CA ILE A 26 -4.94 -6.00 -2.61
C ILE A 26 -4.87 -5.15 -3.88
N GLU A 27 -5.88 -5.23 -4.73
CA GLU A 27 -5.95 -4.41 -5.94
C GLU A 27 -6.02 -2.92 -5.62
N ARG A 28 -6.75 -2.55 -4.57
CA ARG A 28 -6.81 -1.16 -4.12
C ARG A 28 -5.45 -0.68 -3.61
N ILE A 29 -4.75 -1.54 -2.89
CA ILE A 29 -3.40 -1.23 -2.40
C ILE A 29 -2.46 -1.00 -3.59
N LEU A 30 -2.51 -1.87 -4.60
CA LEU A 30 -1.71 -1.72 -5.80
C LEU A 30 -1.99 -0.40 -6.50
N GLY A 31 -3.26 -0.08 -6.70
CA GLY A 31 -3.65 1.17 -7.34
C GLY A 31 -3.11 2.39 -6.59
N GLN A 32 -3.15 2.35 -5.27
CA GLN A 32 -2.65 3.44 -4.45
C GLN A 32 -1.13 3.56 -4.52
N LEU A 33 -0.43 2.42 -4.53
CA LEU A 33 1.03 2.44 -4.67
C LEU A 33 1.44 3.01 -6.03
N GLU A 34 0.73 2.66 -7.09
CA GLU A 34 1.00 3.21 -8.41
C GLU A 34 0.73 4.72 -8.45
N ALA A 35 -0.32 5.16 -7.78
CA ALA A 35 -0.63 6.58 -7.68
C ALA A 35 0.47 7.33 -6.94
N TYR A 36 0.97 6.81 -5.84
CA TYR A 36 2.08 7.43 -5.12
C TYR A 36 3.34 7.49 -5.96
N ARG A 37 3.59 6.45 -6.77
CA ARG A 37 4.76 6.43 -7.63
C ARG A 37 4.75 7.60 -8.61
N THR A 38 3.57 7.95 -9.12
CA THR A 38 3.45 9.02 -10.09
C THR A 38 3.26 10.39 -9.46
N THR A 39 2.93 10.47 -8.18
CA THR A 39 2.68 11.75 -7.51
C THR A 39 3.71 12.02 -6.43
N ALA A 40 3.66 11.30 -5.34
CA ALA A 40 4.53 11.55 -4.17
C ALA A 40 6.00 11.34 -4.50
N LEU A 41 6.31 10.40 -5.38
CA LEU A 41 7.69 10.06 -5.72
C LEU A 41 8.13 10.64 -7.05
N GLU A 42 7.37 11.54 -7.63
CA GLU A 42 7.66 12.10 -8.94
C GLU A 42 9.03 12.74 -9.04
N GLY A 43 9.44 13.48 -8.01
CA GLY A 43 10.72 14.14 -7.99
C GLY A 43 11.89 13.28 -7.54
N VAL A 44 11.63 12.03 -7.19
CA VAL A 44 12.67 11.12 -6.70
C VAL A 44 13.38 10.45 -7.88
N PRO A 45 14.71 10.41 -7.90
CA PRO A 45 15.44 9.74 -8.99
C PRO A 45 15.05 8.27 -9.12
N PRO A 46 15.06 7.70 -10.33
CA PRO A 46 14.65 6.32 -10.54
C PRO A 46 15.42 5.30 -9.70
N ASP A 47 16.70 5.54 -9.45
CA ASP A 47 17.50 4.62 -8.64
C ASP A 47 17.06 4.62 -7.16
N LYS A 48 16.44 5.71 -6.71
CA LYS A 48 15.96 5.83 -5.34
C LYS A 48 14.57 5.24 -5.15
N ARG A 49 13.80 5.08 -6.22
CA ARG A 49 12.47 4.48 -6.12
C ARG A 49 12.37 3.10 -6.73
N PHE A 50 13.53 2.50 -7.03
CA PHE A 50 13.58 1.15 -7.57
C PHE A 50 12.87 0.15 -6.66
N TRP A 51 12.97 0.34 -5.34
CA TRP A 51 12.37 -0.56 -4.38
C TRP A 51 10.83 -0.58 -4.49
N ILE A 52 10.21 0.57 -4.73
CA ILE A 52 8.75 0.59 -4.85
C ILE A 52 8.30 0.04 -6.20
N ASP A 53 9.06 0.28 -7.26
CA ASP A 53 8.76 -0.31 -8.56
C ASP A 53 8.84 -1.83 -8.48
N THR A 54 9.85 -2.35 -7.80
CA THR A 54 10.01 -3.78 -7.60
C THR A 54 8.87 -4.34 -6.75
N LEU A 55 8.49 -3.63 -5.69
CA LEU A 55 7.40 -4.05 -4.83
C LEU A 55 6.08 -4.13 -5.60
N ILE A 56 5.77 -3.10 -6.38
CA ILE A 56 4.55 -3.07 -7.19
C ILE A 56 4.53 -4.24 -8.17
N ALA A 57 5.64 -4.49 -8.87
CA ALA A 57 5.72 -5.58 -9.81
C ALA A 57 5.54 -6.93 -9.11
N SER A 58 6.16 -7.10 -7.96
CA SER A 58 6.09 -8.33 -7.19
C SER A 58 4.65 -8.60 -6.72
N VAL A 59 3.98 -7.59 -6.17
CA VAL A 59 2.60 -7.75 -5.71
C VAL A 59 1.68 -8.03 -6.89
N LYS A 60 1.88 -7.32 -8.01
CA LYS A 60 1.06 -7.46 -9.20
C LYS A 60 1.09 -8.89 -9.75
N THR A 61 2.24 -9.54 -9.70
CA THR A 61 2.37 -10.91 -10.19
C THR A 61 1.91 -11.96 -9.16
N SER A 62 1.74 -11.56 -7.90
CA SER A 62 1.41 -12.47 -6.82
C SER A 62 0.05 -12.20 -6.19
N VAL A 63 -0.81 -11.41 -6.85
CA VAL A 63 -2.11 -11.03 -6.29
C VAL A 63 -2.92 -12.25 -5.85
N ASP A 64 -3.01 -13.25 -6.72
CA ASP A 64 -3.78 -14.47 -6.41
C ASP A 64 -3.19 -15.24 -5.25
N GLU A 65 -1.87 -15.35 -5.21
CA GLU A 65 -1.19 -16.04 -4.11
C GLU A 65 -1.42 -15.33 -2.80
N ILE A 66 -1.32 -14.01 -2.79
CA ILE A 66 -1.53 -13.21 -1.59
C ILE A 66 -2.97 -13.37 -1.10
N ALA A 67 -3.94 -13.32 -2.01
CA ALA A 67 -5.33 -13.48 -1.65
C ALA A 67 -5.64 -14.88 -1.11
N SER A 68 -4.82 -15.86 -1.45
CA SER A 68 -4.98 -17.25 -1.02
C SER A 68 -4.18 -17.60 0.23
N MET A 69 -3.40 -16.67 0.76
CA MET A 69 -2.62 -16.91 1.98
C MET A 69 -3.55 -17.13 3.18
N ASP A 70 -3.03 -17.84 4.18
CA ASP A 70 -3.80 -17.97 5.41
C ASP A 70 -3.89 -16.63 6.12
N THR A 71 -4.78 -16.55 7.11
CA THR A 71 -5.06 -15.30 7.80
C THR A 71 -3.83 -14.71 8.46
N ALA A 72 -3.00 -15.53 9.08
CA ALA A 72 -1.82 -15.03 9.79
C ALA A 72 -0.79 -14.44 8.82
N GLU A 73 -0.54 -15.11 7.72
CA GLU A 73 0.40 -14.62 6.71
C GLU A 73 -0.10 -13.34 6.05
N LEU A 74 -1.38 -13.33 5.68
CA LEU A 74 -1.97 -12.16 5.04
C LEU A 74 -2.01 -10.98 5.99
N LEU A 75 -2.29 -11.21 7.26
CA LEU A 75 -2.27 -10.16 8.26
C LEU A 75 -0.92 -9.49 8.33
N GLY A 76 0.16 -10.27 8.33
CA GLY A 76 1.52 -9.73 8.35
C GLY A 76 1.80 -8.84 7.14
N ILE A 77 1.38 -9.29 5.95
CA ILE A 77 1.56 -8.52 4.72
C ILE A 77 0.76 -7.22 4.76
N LEU A 78 -0.49 -7.29 5.22
CA LEU A 78 -1.34 -6.10 5.29
C LEU A 78 -0.80 -5.07 6.28
N ILE A 79 -0.23 -5.51 7.38
CA ILE A 79 0.40 -4.61 8.35
C ILE A 79 1.58 -3.87 7.69
N GLU A 80 2.38 -4.59 6.92
CA GLU A 80 3.49 -3.96 6.20
C GLU A 80 3.00 -2.95 5.16
N PHE A 81 1.93 -3.28 4.43
CA PHE A 81 1.33 -2.35 3.48
C PHE A 81 0.76 -1.12 4.20
N GLU A 82 0.14 -1.32 5.36
CA GLU A 82 -0.38 -0.19 6.13
C GLU A 82 0.73 0.78 6.49
N LYS A 83 1.85 0.25 6.98
CA LYS A 83 3.01 1.07 7.34
C LYS A 83 3.56 1.81 6.13
N LEU A 84 3.67 1.12 5.00
CA LEU A 84 4.18 1.72 3.77
C LEU A 84 3.25 2.83 3.28
N ILE A 85 1.95 2.57 3.24
CA ILE A 85 0.97 3.55 2.80
C ILE A 85 1.00 4.78 3.72
N ALA A 86 1.12 4.57 5.03
CA ALA A 86 1.18 5.67 5.98
C ALA A 86 2.42 6.54 5.75
N VAL A 87 3.57 5.92 5.46
CA VAL A 87 4.79 6.65 5.15
C VAL A 87 4.64 7.44 3.86
N LEU A 88 4.11 6.83 2.82
CA LEU A 88 3.93 7.50 1.53
C LEU A 88 2.89 8.62 1.62
N ASP A 89 1.86 8.43 2.42
CA ASP A 89 0.86 9.45 2.68
C ASP A 89 1.51 10.65 3.37
N GLY A 90 2.39 10.40 4.33
CA GLY A 90 3.14 11.44 5.00
C GLY A 90 4.04 12.23 4.05
N ILE A 91 4.72 11.54 3.14
CA ILE A 91 5.55 12.17 2.12
C ILE A 91 4.70 13.05 1.21
N SER A 92 3.56 12.52 0.78
CA SER A 92 2.65 13.25 -0.09
C SER A 92 2.11 14.51 0.60
N ALA A 93 1.74 14.40 1.86
CA ALA A 93 1.26 15.53 2.65
C ALA A 93 2.36 16.58 2.83
N CYS A 94 3.59 16.16 3.09
CA CYS A 94 4.70 17.08 3.22
C CYS A 94 5.00 17.82 1.92
N ARG A 95 4.89 17.15 0.80
CA ARG A 95 5.09 17.77 -0.50
C ARG A 95 3.97 18.73 -0.86
N GLY A 96 2.76 18.41 -0.44
CA GLY A 96 1.60 19.25 -0.67
C GLY A 96 1.56 20.44 0.27
N ALA A 97 2.19 20.35 1.43
CA ALA A 97 2.21 21.43 2.39
C ALA A 97 3.33 22.38 2.05
N VAL A 98 3.03 23.65 2.00
CA VAL A 98 4.04 24.64 1.78
C VAL A 98 4.89 24.77 3.03
N PRO A 99 6.18 24.57 2.93
CA PRO A 99 7.02 24.66 4.11
C PRO A 99 7.17 26.10 4.52
N THR A 100 6.43 26.47 5.49
CA THR A 100 6.43 27.81 5.90
C THR A 100 7.12 28.03 7.19
N PHE A 101 7.44 26.97 7.84
CA PHE A 101 7.95 27.07 9.12
C PHE A 101 9.40 27.14 9.11
N HIS A 102 9.99 27.60 8.40
CA HIS A 102 11.40 27.76 8.52
C HIS A 102 11.95 28.72 7.58
#